data_76237ffc22377a1ffe5239e6fdb47ede
#
_entry.id   76237ffc22377a1ffe5239e6fdb47ede
#
_cell.length_a   1.000
_cell.length_b   1.000
_cell.length_c   1.000
_cell.angle_alpha   90.00
_cell.angle_beta   90.00
_cell.angle_gamma   90.00
#
_symmetry.space_group_name_H-M   'P 1'
#
loop_
_entity.id
_entity.type
_entity.pdbx_description
1 polymer ?
#
loop_
_entity_poly.entity_id
_entity_poly.type
_entity_poly.pdbx_seq_one_letter_code
_entity_poly.pdbx_strand_id
1 'polypeptide(L)'
;ALALCLPHLKGDDLVQIGGQESSVPRLKIVRGPGTGLGMAALAPLPQGGWMALPGELGQVTLPTVTREEFDLRERMKKPGSIFIAEDAVSGSGLHLIYRTLSPQGKLTTPEAVIQAALKGQDAVAAKTLEHFISWLARISGDAAMALQARGGVYLAGGIAPSIIDRLKSGPFRTIFED
;
A
#
# COMPACT_ATOMS: atom_id res chain seq x y z
N ALA A 1 -12.75 -6.69 -9.77
CA ALA A 1 -13.02 -8.04 -9.26
C ALA A 1 -12.83 -8.09 -7.73
N LEU A 2 -11.64 -7.81 -7.16
CA LEU A 2 -11.36 -7.97 -5.71
C LEU A 2 -12.34 -7.20 -4.79
N ALA A 3 -12.75 -5.98 -5.16
CA ALA A 3 -13.70 -5.23 -4.35
C ALA A 3 -15.04 -5.96 -4.16
N LEU A 4 -15.53 -6.62 -5.20
CA LEU A 4 -16.79 -7.37 -5.14
C LEU A 4 -16.72 -8.64 -4.29
N CYS A 5 -15.53 -9.13 -3.97
CA CYS A 5 -15.36 -10.27 -3.07
C CYS A 5 -15.53 -9.88 -1.59
N LEU A 6 -15.24 -8.60 -1.22
CA LEU A 6 -15.25 -8.16 0.18
C LEU A 6 -16.52 -8.51 0.97
N PRO A 7 -17.74 -8.33 0.44
CA PRO A 7 -18.97 -8.68 1.18
C PRO A 7 -19.13 -10.17 1.44
N HIS A 8 -18.36 -11.01 0.76
CA HIS A 8 -18.42 -12.47 0.87
C HIS A 8 -17.31 -13.04 1.75
N LEU A 9 -16.32 -12.21 2.15
CA LEU A 9 -15.25 -12.63 3.06
C LEU A 9 -15.78 -12.75 4.49
N LYS A 10 -15.26 -13.74 5.20
CA LYS A 10 -15.55 -14.01 6.61
C LYS A 10 -14.37 -13.54 7.48
N GLY A 11 -14.57 -13.49 8.79
CA GLY A 11 -13.56 -13.05 9.74
C GLY A 11 -12.18 -13.72 9.54
N ASP A 12 -12.18 -15.04 9.26
CA ASP A 12 -10.94 -15.80 9.05
C ASP A 12 -10.22 -15.48 7.73
N ASP A 13 -10.91 -14.86 6.77
CA ASP A 13 -10.31 -14.41 5.50
C ASP A 13 -9.63 -13.04 5.63
N LEU A 14 -9.81 -12.36 6.77
CA LEU A 14 -9.35 -11.00 7.01
C LEU A 14 -8.41 -10.94 8.21
N VAL A 15 -7.38 -10.12 8.08
CA VAL A 15 -6.46 -9.83 9.18
C VAL A 15 -6.59 -8.37 9.56
N GLN A 16 -7.07 -8.11 10.78
CA GLN A 16 -7.21 -6.75 11.30
C GLN A 16 -5.83 -6.15 11.59
N ILE A 17 -5.53 -5.02 10.94
CA ILE A 17 -4.32 -4.23 11.22
C ILE A 17 -4.62 -3.15 12.26
N GLY A 18 -5.81 -2.56 12.21
CA GLY A 18 -6.24 -1.55 13.17
C GLY A 18 -7.66 -1.07 12.94
N GLY A 19 -8.15 -0.16 13.78
CA GLY A 19 -9.50 0.39 13.72
C GLY A 19 -10.57 -0.56 14.26
N GLN A 20 -11.81 -0.22 13.97
CA GLN A 20 -13.00 -1.03 14.33
C GLN A 20 -13.86 -1.20 13.09
N GLU A 21 -14.50 -2.36 12.97
CA GLU A 21 -15.45 -2.58 11.90
C GLU A 21 -16.70 -1.73 12.10
N SER A 22 -17.21 -1.14 11.02
CA SER A 22 -18.46 -0.37 11.06
C SER A 22 -19.65 -1.31 11.23
N SER A 23 -20.51 -1.01 12.20
CA SER A 23 -21.76 -1.76 12.43
C SER A 23 -22.84 -1.55 11.36
N VAL A 24 -22.63 -0.56 10.47
CA VAL A 24 -23.53 -0.27 9.35
C VAL A 24 -22.75 -0.27 8.04
N PRO A 25 -23.41 -0.60 6.91
CA PRO A 25 -22.76 -0.55 5.61
C PRO A 25 -22.21 0.86 5.30
N ARG A 26 -20.92 0.94 5.03
CA ARG A 26 -20.20 2.18 4.68
C ARG A 26 -19.29 1.91 3.49
N LEU A 27 -18.93 2.98 2.78
CA LEU A 27 -17.99 2.88 1.67
C LEU A 27 -16.66 2.24 2.14
N LYS A 28 -16.22 1.24 1.42
CA LYS A 28 -14.97 0.50 1.62
C LYS A 28 -14.03 0.77 0.46
N ILE A 29 -12.72 0.70 0.70
CA ILE A 29 -11.69 0.76 -0.34
C ILE A 29 -10.89 -0.54 -0.31
N VAL A 30 -10.60 -1.07 -1.49
CA VAL A 30 -9.60 -2.14 -1.69
C VAL A 30 -8.39 -1.55 -2.39
N ARG A 31 -7.22 -1.75 -1.82
CA ARG A 31 -5.93 -1.42 -2.45
C ARG A 31 -5.10 -2.68 -2.59
N GLY A 32 -4.49 -2.84 -3.75
CA GLY A 32 -3.73 -4.05 -4.07
C GLY A 32 -2.32 -3.73 -4.54
N PRO A 33 -1.32 -3.56 -3.62
CA PRO A 33 0.06 -3.54 -4.07
C PRO A 33 0.47 -4.94 -4.55
N GLY A 34 0.89 -5.00 -5.81
CA GLY A 34 1.30 -6.21 -6.51
C GLY A 34 2.22 -5.86 -7.67
N THR A 35 1.95 -6.33 -8.88
CA THR A 35 2.65 -5.90 -10.11
C THR A 35 2.51 -4.38 -10.32
N GLY A 36 1.32 -3.85 -10.01
CA GLY A 36 1.02 -2.42 -9.94
C GLY A 36 0.37 -2.06 -8.61
N LEU A 37 -0.32 -0.91 -8.56
CA LEU A 37 -1.05 -0.43 -7.39
C LEU A 37 -2.52 -0.19 -7.74
N GLY A 38 -3.30 -1.25 -7.76
CA GLY A 38 -4.73 -1.16 -8.03
C GLY A 38 -5.54 -0.56 -6.89
N MET A 39 -6.67 0.08 -7.24
CA MET A 39 -7.67 0.53 -6.30
C MET A 39 -9.09 0.33 -6.84
N ALA A 40 -10.01 0.03 -5.96
CA ALA A 40 -11.45 0.15 -6.21
C ALA A 40 -12.15 0.51 -4.90
N ALA A 41 -13.24 1.26 -5.01
CA ALA A 41 -14.15 1.46 -3.87
C ALA A 41 -15.37 0.55 -4.00
N LEU A 42 -16.01 0.29 -2.88
CA LEU A 42 -17.25 -0.49 -2.78
C LEU A 42 -18.28 0.33 -1.99
N ALA A 43 -19.26 0.84 -2.70
CA ALA A 43 -20.32 1.66 -2.11
C ALA A 43 -21.55 0.81 -1.78
N PRO A 44 -22.17 0.97 -0.58
CA PRO A 44 -23.42 0.31 -0.28
C PRO A 44 -24.57 0.94 -1.07
N LEU A 45 -25.49 0.11 -1.54
CA LEU A 45 -26.72 0.58 -2.22
C LEU A 45 -27.87 0.76 -1.23
N PRO A 46 -28.75 1.77 -1.39
CA PRO A 46 -29.89 2.00 -0.50
C PRO A 46 -30.85 0.81 -0.38
N GLN A 47 -31.01 0.06 -1.47
CA GLN A 47 -31.88 -1.13 -1.53
C GLN A 47 -31.18 -2.42 -1.07
N GLY A 48 -29.96 -2.32 -0.51
CA GLY A 48 -29.12 -3.45 -0.18
C GLY A 48 -28.18 -3.84 -1.33
N GLY A 49 -27.10 -4.55 -0.98
CA GLY A 49 -26.04 -4.90 -1.93
C GLY A 49 -24.96 -3.82 -2.06
N TRP A 50 -24.07 -3.98 -3.05
CA TRP A 50 -22.85 -3.19 -3.20
C TRP A 50 -22.61 -2.84 -4.66
N MET A 51 -22.08 -1.65 -4.90
CA MET A 51 -21.61 -1.18 -6.20
C MET A 51 -20.10 -0.96 -6.16
N ALA A 52 -19.39 -1.60 -7.08
CA ALA A 52 -17.96 -1.36 -7.25
C ALA A 52 -17.72 -0.08 -8.08
N LEU A 53 -16.89 0.79 -7.55
CA LEU A 53 -16.44 2.01 -8.21
C LEU A 53 -14.95 1.82 -8.56
N PRO A 54 -14.59 1.74 -9.86
CA PRO A 54 -13.20 1.66 -10.26
C PRO A 54 -12.48 2.96 -9.94
N GLY A 55 -11.17 2.88 -9.66
CA GLY A 55 -10.33 4.03 -9.40
C GLY A 55 -8.88 3.76 -9.74
N GLU A 56 -8.16 4.81 -10.10
CA GLU A 56 -6.76 4.78 -10.52
C GLU A 56 -5.86 5.61 -9.58
N LEU A 57 -6.10 5.52 -8.28
CA LEU A 57 -5.26 6.23 -7.28
C LEU A 57 -3.81 5.71 -7.17
N GLY A 58 -3.44 4.67 -7.92
CA GLY A 58 -2.03 4.33 -8.17
C GLY A 58 -1.32 5.35 -9.06
N GLN A 59 -2.09 6.08 -9.88
CA GLN A 59 -1.58 7.06 -10.86
C GLN A 59 -1.43 8.48 -10.28
N VAL A 60 -1.79 8.72 -9.02
CA VAL A 60 -1.56 10.02 -8.37
C VAL A 60 -0.07 10.23 -8.09
N THR A 61 0.36 11.48 -8.01
CA THR A 61 1.74 11.81 -7.61
C THR A 61 2.07 11.22 -6.25
N LEU A 62 3.26 10.61 -6.11
CA LEU A 62 3.70 10.07 -4.83
C LEU A 62 3.88 11.19 -3.80
N PRO A 63 3.15 11.18 -2.67
CA PRO A 63 3.35 12.15 -1.60
C PRO A 63 4.69 11.91 -0.89
N THR A 64 5.38 12.99 -0.54
CA THR A 64 6.61 12.96 0.27
C THR A 64 6.48 13.97 1.39
N VAL A 65 6.71 13.57 2.62
CA VAL A 65 6.54 14.41 3.83
C VAL A 65 7.90 14.76 4.43
N THR A 66 8.87 13.85 4.37
CA THR A 66 10.20 14.08 4.90
C THR A 66 11.19 14.47 3.79
N ARG A 67 12.27 15.15 4.17
CA ARG A 67 13.37 15.46 3.24
C ARG A 67 13.99 14.18 2.66
N GLU A 68 14.11 13.15 3.46
CA GLU A 68 14.63 11.84 3.02
C GLU A 68 13.76 11.21 1.93
N GLU A 69 12.43 11.20 2.12
CA GLU A 69 11.48 10.70 1.11
C GLU A 69 11.55 11.52 -0.19
N PHE A 70 11.64 12.85 -0.07
CA PHE A 70 11.77 13.72 -1.24
C PHE A 70 13.04 13.41 -2.01
N ASP A 71 14.19 13.35 -1.35
CA ASP A 71 15.48 13.09 -1.99
C ASP A 71 15.52 11.69 -2.61
N LEU A 72 14.93 10.68 -1.94
CA LEU A 72 14.82 9.33 -2.48
C LEU A 72 13.94 9.30 -3.73
N ARG A 73 12.77 9.94 -3.70
CA ARG A 73 11.88 10.06 -4.88
C ARG A 73 12.60 10.73 -6.06
N GLU A 74 13.30 11.84 -5.83
CA GLU A 74 14.01 12.55 -6.90
C GLU A 74 15.16 11.71 -7.52
N ARG A 75 15.80 10.85 -6.73
CA ARG A 75 16.79 9.90 -7.23
C ARG A 75 16.20 8.74 -8.04
N MET A 76 14.98 8.33 -7.75
CA MET A 76 14.26 7.28 -8.47
C MET A 76 13.61 7.79 -9.75
N LYS A 77 13.24 9.06 -9.77
CA LYS A 77 12.49 9.70 -10.85
C LYS A 77 13.34 9.87 -12.10
N LYS A 78 12.77 9.56 -13.26
CA LYS A 78 13.40 9.91 -14.54
C LYS A 78 13.31 11.42 -14.78
N PRO A 79 14.35 12.05 -15.34
CA PRO A 79 14.32 13.48 -15.65
C PRO A 79 13.08 13.84 -16.49
N GLY A 80 12.38 14.90 -16.07
CA GLY A 80 11.19 15.40 -16.77
C GLY A 80 9.90 14.58 -16.62
N SER A 81 9.92 13.46 -15.84
CA SER A 81 8.71 12.67 -15.59
C SER A 81 8.01 13.08 -14.28
N ILE A 82 6.75 12.70 -14.16
CA ILE A 82 6.05 12.67 -12.86
C ILE A 82 6.36 11.31 -12.24
N PHE A 83 6.58 11.26 -10.92
CA PHE A 83 6.75 10.03 -10.17
C PHE A 83 5.43 9.74 -9.43
N ILE A 84 4.76 8.68 -9.84
CA ILE A 84 3.44 8.33 -9.33
C ILE A 84 3.53 7.33 -8.16
N ALA A 85 2.42 7.16 -7.45
CA ALA A 85 2.35 6.26 -6.30
C ALA A 85 2.70 4.80 -6.66
N GLU A 86 2.27 4.32 -7.82
CA GLU A 86 2.57 2.98 -8.33
C GLU A 86 4.07 2.78 -8.59
N ASP A 87 4.81 3.83 -9.00
CA ASP A 87 6.26 3.74 -9.23
C ASP A 87 7.05 3.36 -7.97
N ALA A 88 6.51 3.65 -6.78
CA ALA A 88 7.10 3.28 -5.50
C ALA A 88 6.39 2.11 -4.83
N VAL A 89 5.05 2.07 -4.88
CA VAL A 89 4.23 1.13 -4.10
C VAL A 89 3.71 0.00 -5.01
N SER A 90 4.66 -0.70 -5.60
CA SER A 90 4.46 -1.92 -6.39
C SER A 90 5.66 -2.84 -6.20
N GLY A 91 5.63 -4.04 -6.74
CA GLY A 91 6.79 -4.95 -6.71
C GLY A 91 8.01 -4.34 -7.38
N SER A 92 7.84 -3.79 -8.58
CA SER A 92 8.91 -3.07 -9.29
C SER A 92 9.38 -1.84 -8.52
N GLY A 93 8.46 -1.11 -7.89
CA GLY A 93 8.76 0.06 -7.06
C GLY A 93 9.58 -0.30 -5.82
N LEU A 94 9.21 -1.35 -5.11
CA LEU A 94 9.97 -1.85 -3.97
C LEU A 94 11.42 -2.19 -4.37
N HIS A 95 11.59 -2.88 -5.50
CA HIS A 95 12.92 -3.18 -6.02
C HIS A 95 13.67 -1.92 -6.47
N LEU A 96 12.99 -0.94 -7.06
CA LEU A 96 13.58 0.35 -7.44
C LEU A 96 14.09 1.12 -6.22
N ILE A 97 13.32 1.17 -5.12
CA ILE A 97 13.76 1.76 -3.85
C ILE A 97 15.06 1.10 -3.39
N TYR A 98 15.09 -0.25 -3.34
CA TYR A 98 16.27 -0.99 -2.93
C TYR A 98 17.50 -0.67 -3.79
N ARG A 99 17.34 -0.70 -5.11
CA ARG A 99 18.43 -0.40 -6.07
C ARG A 99 18.91 1.04 -5.97
N THR A 100 18.03 1.97 -5.64
CA THR A 100 18.40 3.39 -5.45
C THR A 100 19.17 3.60 -4.15
N LEU A 101 18.80 2.88 -3.08
CA LEU A 101 19.50 2.94 -1.79
C LEU A 101 20.84 2.16 -1.83
N SER A 102 20.90 1.06 -2.58
CA SER A 102 22.08 0.22 -2.73
C SER A 102 22.33 -0.14 -4.21
N PRO A 103 23.01 0.75 -4.99
CA PRO A 103 23.27 0.52 -6.42
C PRO A 103 24.02 -0.78 -6.71
N GLN A 104 24.83 -1.25 -5.76
CA GLN A 104 25.61 -2.50 -5.85
C GLN A 104 24.95 -3.67 -5.07
N GLY A 105 23.72 -3.46 -4.58
CA GLY A 105 22.97 -4.48 -3.86
C GLY A 105 22.75 -5.74 -4.69
N LYS A 106 22.81 -6.90 -4.03
CA LYS A 106 22.76 -8.22 -4.70
C LYS A 106 21.34 -8.79 -4.82
N LEU A 107 20.37 -8.19 -4.16
CA LEU A 107 18.98 -8.64 -4.22
C LEU A 107 18.34 -8.16 -5.53
N THR A 108 17.92 -9.09 -6.37
CA THR A 108 17.49 -8.81 -7.75
C THR A 108 15.98 -8.88 -7.94
N THR A 109 15.24 -9.34 -6.92
CA THR A 109 13.77 -9.44 -6.99
C THR A 109 13.11 -8.80 -5.77
N PRO A 110 11.87 -8.30 -5.92
CA PRO A 110 11.10 -7.77 -4.79
C PRO A 110 10.97 -8.76 -3.63
N GLU A 111 10.73 -10.04 -3.95
CA GLU A 111 10.58 -11.10 -2.96
C GLU A 111 11.86 -11.31 -2.15
N ALA A 112 13.02 -11.28 -2.81
CA ALA A 112 14.32 -11.39 -2.15
C ALA A 112 14.56 -10.21 -1.20
N VAL A 113 14.18 -8.99 -1.61
CA VAL A 113 14.27 -7.78 -0.76
C VAL A 113 13.35 -7.93 0.46
N ILE A 114 12.10 -8.33 0.27
CA ILE A 114 11.15 -8.55 1.37
C ILE A 114 11.70 -9.61 2.34
N GLN A 115 12.15 -10.74 1.84
CA GLN A 115 12.67 -11.82 2.69
C GLN A 115 13.92 -11.39 3.47
N ALA A 116 14.85 -10.68 2.85
CA ALA A 116 16.05 -10.19 3.52
C ALA A 116 15.69 -9.15 4.61
N ALA A 117 14.71 -8.26 4.34
CA ALA A 117 14.21 -7.30 5.30
C ALA A 117 13.55 -7.98 6.51
N LEU A 118 12.69 -8.96 6.27
CA LEU A 118 11.97 -9.68 7.34
C LEU A 118 12.90 -10.50 8.23
N LYS A 119 13.95 -11.08 7.65
CA LYS A 119 14.95 -11.87 8.38
C LYS A 119 16.06 -11.02 9.04
N GLY A 120 16.06 -9.70 8.84
CA GLY A 120 17.11 -8.82 9.34
C GLY A 120 18.49 -9.06 8.72
N GLN A 121 18.54 -9.62 7.50
CA GLN A 121 19.77 -10.02 6.83
C GLN A 121 20.41 -8.88 6.02
N ASP A 122 19.66 -7.82 5.73
CA ASP A 122 20.10 -6.67 4.92
C ASP A 122 19.44 -5.39 5.45
N ALA A 123 20.24 -4.50 5.99
CA ALA A 123 19.76 -3.23 6.55
C ALA A 123 19.14 -2.31 5.49
N VAL A 124 19.64 -2.36 4.24
CA VAL A 124 19.08 -1.58 3.14
C VAL A 124 17.73 -2.15 2.71
N ALA A 125 17.58 -3.46 2.71
CA ALA A 125 16.30 -4.11 2.47
C ALA A 125 15.27 -3.75 3.56
N ALA A 126 15.68 -3.70 4.83
CA ALA A 126 14.83 -3.26 5.94
C ALA A 126 14.37 -1.80 5.73
N LYS A 127 15.28 -0.90 5.41
CA LYS A 127 14.98 0.52 5.11
C LYS A 127 14.07 0.67 3.88
N THR A 128 14.29 -0.15 2.86
CA THR A 128 13.43 -0.22 1.68
C THR A 128 12.00 -0.55 2.05
N LEU A 129 11.81 -1.56 2.88
CA LEU A 129 10.48 -1.99 3.32
C LEU A 129 9.80 -0.92 4.20
N GLU A 130 10.55 -0.18 5.02
CA GLU A 130 10.05 0.96 5.79
C GLU A 130 9.49 2.06 4.88
N HIS A 131 10.22 2.50 3.86
CA HIS A 131 9.74 3.49 2.89
C HIS A 131 8.50 3.00 2.16
N PHE A 132 8.51 1.74 1.70
CA PHE A 132 7.36 1.13 1.03
C PHE A 132 6.11 1.15 1.90
N ILE A 133 6.23 0.72 3.17
CA ILE A 133 5.12 0.71 4.14
C ILE A 133 4.64 2.13 4.44
N SER A 134 5.54 3.08 4.61
CA SER A 134 5.19 4.49 4.88
C SER A 134 4.39 5.09 3.73
N TRP A 135 4.82 4.90 2.50
CA TRP A 135 4.08 5.38 1.34
C TRP A 135 2.76 4.64 1.14
N LEU A 136 2.72 3.31 1.32
CA LEU A 136 1.46 2.56 1.25
C LEU A 136 0.45 3.06 2.30
N ALA A 137 0.89 3.34 3.52
CA ALA A 137 0.04 3.85 4.59
C ALA A 137 -0.54 5.23 4.22
N ARG A 138 0.31 6.18 3.83
CA ARG A 138 -0.09 7.55 3.49
C ARG A 138 -1.08 7.61 2.34
N ILE A 139 -0.76 6.98 1.20
CA ILE A 139 -1.68 6.97 0.06
C ILE A 139 -2.97 6.19 0.33
N SER A 140 -2.96 5.29 1.31
CA SER A 140 -4.18 4.60 1.76
C SER A 140 -5.03 5.50 2.66
N GLY A 141 -4.40 6.30 3.52
CA GLY A 141 -5.04 7.35 4.33
C GLY A 141 -5.65 8.44 3.45
N ASP A 142 -4.87 8.98 2.50
CA ASP A 142 -5.35 9.96 1.53
C ASP A 142 -6.59 9.46 0.76
N ALA A 143 -6.55 8.20 0.30
CA ALA A 143 -7.69 7.57 -0.37
C ALA A 143 -8.92 7.44 0.56
N ALA A 144 -8.70 7.07 1.82
CA ALA A 144 -9.76 6.95 2.82
C ALA A 144 -10.42 8.30 3.07
N MET A 145 -9.64 9.37 3.18
CA MET A 145 -10.14 10.74 3.35
C MET A 145 -10.85 11.25 2.11
N ALA A 146 -10.27 11.08 0.92
CA ALA A 146 -10.83 11.56 -0.34
C ALA A 146 -12.22 10.96 -0.63
N LEU A 147 -12.44 9.69 -0.26
CA LEU A 147 -13.69 8.97 -0.50
C LEU A 147 -14.54 8.80 0.76
N GLN A 148 -14.13 9.33 1.90
CA GLN A 148 -14.79 9.11 3.21
C GLN A 148 -15.06 7.61 3.48
N ALA A 149 -14.04 6.77 3.31
CA ALA A 149 -14.14 5.32 3.36
C ALA A 149 -14.30 4.79 4.80
N ARG A 150 -15.38 5.18 5.46
CA ARG A 150 -15.70 4.78 6.86
C ARG A 150 -15.98 3.29 7.04
N GLY A 151 -16.11 2.52 5.95
CA GLY A 151 -16.21 1.06 5.96
C GLY A 151 -14.86 0.36 5.98
N GLY A 152 -13.76 1.12 5.96
CA GLY A 152 -12.41 0.62 6.06
C GLY A 152 -11.65 0.57 4.74
N VAL A 153 -10.32 0.44 4.87
CA VAL A 153 -9.39 0.21 3.76
C VAL A 153 -8.84 -1.21 3.89
N TYR A 154 -8.99 -1.97 2.82
CA TYR A 154 -8.61 -3.38 2.74
C TYR A 154 -7.39 -3.51 1.84
N LEU A 155 -6.29 -3.98 2.39
CA LEU A 155 -5.08 -4.27 1.64
C LEU A 155 -5.17 -5.69 1.06
N ALA A 156 -4.97 -5.80 -0.23
CA ALA A 156 -5.02 -7.07 -0.97
C ALA A 156 -3.78 -7.21 -1.86
N GLY A 157 -3.78 -8.18 -2.79
CA GLY A 157 -2.63 -8.41 -3.67
C GLY A 157 -1.54 -9.26 -3.01
N GLY A 158 -0.48 -9.55 -3.76
CA GLY A 158 0.55 -10.50 -3.33
C GLY A 158 1.52 -9.98 -2.27
N ILE A 159 1.74 -8.67 -2.19
CA ILE A 159 2.74 -8.09 -1.28
C ILE A 159 2.20 -7.96 0.16
N ALA A 160 0.98 -7.46 0.33
CA ALA A 160 0.43 -7.18 1.66
C ALA A 160 0.44 -8.39 2.61
N PRO A 161 0.02 -9.60 2.20
CA PRO A 161 0.12 -10.79 3.06
C PRO A 161 1.55 -11.14 3.44
N SER A 162 2.53 -10.97 2.54
CA SER A 162 3.92 -11.33 2.79
C SER A 162 4.62 -10.44 3.83
N ILE A 163 4.07 -9.24 4.09
CA ILE A 163 4.61 -8.26 5.04
C ILE A 163 3.65 -7.99 6.21
N ILE A 164 2.66 -8.85 6.43
CA ILE A 164 1.56 -8.61 7.39
C ILE A 164 2.04 -8.30 8.81
N ASP A 165 3.08 -8.99 9.29
CA ASP A 165 3.63 -8.76 10.61
C ASP A 165 4.24 -7.35 10.73
N ARG A 166 4.86 -6.85 9.67
CA ARG A 166 5.39 -5.48 9.61
C ARG A 166 4.30 -4.43 9.51
N LEU A 167 3.19 -4.75 8.83
CA LEU A 167 2.02 -3.86 8.80
C LEU A 167 1.36 -3.74 10.17
N LYS A 168 1.34 -4.83 10.95
CA LYS A 168 0.78 -4.84 12.31
C LYS A 168 1.68 -4.16 13.34
N SER A 169 2.98 -4.46 13.33
CA SER A 169 3.95 -4.02 14.34
C SER A 169 4.69 -2.74 13.99
N GLY A 170 4.64 -2.32 12.73
CA GLY A 170 5.35 -1.16 12.21
C GLY A 170 4.53 0.14 12.23
N PRO A 171 5.02 1.19 11.57
CA PRO A 171 4.42 2.52 11.62
C PRO A 171 3.18 2.66 10.73
N PHE A 172 2.73 1.59 10.02
CA PHE A 172 1.63 1.67 9.07
C PHE A 172 0.41 2.38 9.65
N ARG A 173 -0.04 1.96 10.83
CA ARG A 173 -1.25 2.50 11.46
C ARG A 173 -1.10 3.97 11.82
N THR A 174 0.00 4.35 12.43
CA THR A 174 0.27 5.74 12.81
C THR A 174 0.29 6.66 11.60
N ILE A 175 0.99 6.25 10.52
CA ILE A 175 1.09 7.05 9.29
C ILE A 175 -0.25 7.10 8.54
N PHE A 176 -1.03 6.04 8.58
CA PHE A 176 -2.35 5.98 7.95
C PHE A 176 -3.37 6.93 8.61
N GLU A 177 -3.24 7.18 9.92
CA GLU A 177 -4.13 8.04 10.71
C GLU A 177 -3.61 9.48 10.88
N ASP A 178 -2.38 9.78 10.45
CA ASP A 178 -1.76 11.11 10.50
C ASP A 178 -2.31 12.02 9.39
#